data_7a490862631adb8c0f4d9a971ec41cd9
#
_entry.id   7a490862631adb8c0f4d9a971ec41cd9
#
_cell.length_a   1.000
_cell.length_b   1.000
_cell.length_c   1.000
_cell.angle_alpha   90.00
_cell.angle_beta   90.00
_cell.angle_gamma   90.00
#
_symmetry.space_group_name_H-M   'P 1'
#
loop_
_entity.id
_entity.type
_entity.pdbx_description
1 polymer ?
#
loop_
_entity_poly.entity_id
_entity_poly.type
_entity_poly.pdbx_seq_one_letter_code
_entity_poly.pdbx_strand_id
1 'polypeptide(L)'
;MRPEEQLNALRALYSWANEINVDGMAVEVGTFSGENAVVMAKYFNRVVTIDPWLNGYDKDDHASSADMAEVEKKYLERTEPFTNISHIKLPSIEASKQFDDGSIDLVYLDGDHRTEAMVADIDAWKPKVRPGGILAGHDINIESVHNALKQRFMGVVAQIFTDSSWGIII
;
A
#
# COMPACT_ATOMS: atom_id res chain seq x y z
N MET A 1 -12.53 -10.39 -5.55
CA MET A 1 -11.39 -10.37 -6.53
C MET A 1 -11.40 -9.02 -7.22
N ARG A 2 -10.24 -8.33 -7.26
CA ARG A 2 -10.12 -7.03 -7.96
C ARG A 2 -10.44 -7.20 -9.45
N PRO A 3 -11.18 -6.26 -10.07
CA PRO A 3 -11.41 -6.27 -11.51
C PRO A 3 -10.09 -6.21 -12.31
N GLU A 4 -10.08 -6.78 -13.52
CA GLU A 4 -8.85 -6.79 -14.35
C GLU A 4 -8.35 -5.39 -14.70
N GLU A 5 -9.24 -4.42 -14.80
CA GLU A 5 -8.86 -3.00 -15.01
C GLU A 5 -8.03 -2.45 -13.87
N GLN A 6 -8.40 -2.73 -12.60
CA GLN A 6 -7.59 -2.35 -11.43
C GLN A 6 -6.24 -3.08 -11.41
N LEU A 7 -6.21 -4.36 -11.75
CA LEU A 7 -4.96 -5.11 -11.83
C LEU A 7 -4.03 -4.55 -12.92
N ASN A 8 -4.56 -4.06 -14.02
CA ASN A 8 -3.78 -3.43 -15.09
C ASN A 8 -3.19 -2.08 -14.65
N ALA A 9 -3.93 -1.30 -13.88
CA ALA A 9 -3.44 -0.05 -13.32
C ALA A 9 -2.30 -0.26 -12.29
N LEU A 10 -2.44 -1.27 -11.43
CA LEU A 10 -1.37 -1.67 -10.51
C LEU A 10 -0.11 -2.12 -11.25
N ARG A 11 -0.27 -2.91 -12.33
CA ARG A 11 0.86 -3.31 -13.20
C ARG A 11 1.53 -2.09 -13.84
N ALA A 12 0.76 -1.10 -14.28
CA ALA A 12 1.29 0.14 -14.85
C ALA A 12 2.09 0.95 -13.80
N LEU A 13 1.58 1.05 -12.56
CA LEU A 13 2.30 1.69 -11.45
C LEU A 13 3.64 1.01 -11.19
N TYR A 14 3.66 -0.32 -11.07
CA TYR A 14 4.89 -1.06 -10.76
C TYR A 14 5.85 -1.12 -11.96
N SER A 15 5.35 -1.11 -13.20
CA SER A 15 6.19 -0.95 -14.40
C SER A 15 6.88 0.42 -14.40
N TRP A 16 6.14 1.49 -14.09
CA TRP A 16 6.71 2.83 -13.95
C TRP A 16 7.78 2.88 -12.83
N ALA A 17 7.53 2.23 -11.69
CA ALA A 17 8.53 2.13 -10.62
C ALA A 17 9.83 1.46 -11.13
N ASN A 18 9.71 0.35 -11.84
CA ASN A 18 10.87 -0.37 -12.39
C ASN A 18 11.62 0.43 -13.45
N GLU A 19 10.92 1.23 -14.28
CA GLU A 19 11.54 2.12 -15.27
C GLU A 19 12.49 3.17 -14.64
N ILE A 20 12.26 3.51 -13.36
CA ILE A 20 13.11 4.44 -12.60
C ILE A 20 13.97 3.73 -11.54
N ASN A 21 14.21 2.42 -11.70
CA ASN A 21 15.02 1.56 -10.81
C ASN A 21 14.50 1.50 -9.36
N VAL A 22 13.19 1.43 -9.20
CA VAL A 22 12.49 1.20 -7.93
C VAL A 22 11.93 -0.23 -7.96
N ASP A 23 12.77 -1.22 -7.65
CA ASP A 23 12.47 -2.66 -7.80
C ASP A 23 12.95 -3.53 -6.62
N GLY A 24 13.58 -2.95 -5.62
CA GLY A 24 14.15 -3.65 -4.46
C GLY A 24 13.09 -4.14 -3.49
N MET A 25 12.86 -3.41 -2.40
CA MET A 25 11.86 -3.75 -1.38
C MET A 25 10.61 -2.89 -1.50
N ALA A 26 9.45 -3.55 -1.64
CA ALA A 26 8.16 -2.89 -1.54
C ALA A 26 7.42 -3.27 -0.25
N VAL A 27 6.69 -2.31 0.32
CA VAL A 27 5.81 -2.51 1.47
C VAL A 27 4.39 -2.14 1.08
N GLU A 28 3.43 -3.01 1.37
CA GLU A 28 2.00 -2.75 1.23
C GLU A 28 1.36 -2.61 2.62
N VAL A 29 0.66 -1.52 2.86
CA VAL A 29 -0.12 -1.25 4.08
C VAL A 29 -1.60 -1.42 3.76
N GLY A 30 -2.29 -2.34 4.46
CA GLY A 30 -3.66 -2.73 4.16
C GLY A 30 -3.73 -3.78 3.06
N THR A 31 -3.11 -4.95 3.27
CA THR A 31 -3.04 -5.99 2.23
C THR A 31 -4.34 -6.76 2.03
N PHE A 32 -5.24 -6.73 3.03
CA PHE A 32 -6.54 -7.43 3.00
C PHE A 32 -6.37 -8.91 2.60
N SER A 33 -6.88 -9.32 1.44
CA SER A 33 -6.77 -10.70 0.94
C SER A 33 -5.57 -10.95 0.02
N GLY A 34 -4.61 -10.01 -0.08
CA GLY A 34 -3.32 -10.18 -0.75
C GLY A 34 -3.36 -10.10 -2.28
N GLU A 35 -4.41 -9.53 -2.87
CA GLU A 35 -4.51 -9.45 -4.35
C GLU A 35 -3.46 -8.53 -4.95
N ASN A 36 -3.19 -7.39 -4.31
CA ASN A 36 -2.14 -6.48 -4.75
C ASN A 36 -0.75 -7.04 -4.41
N ALA A 37 -0.57 -7.67 -3.24
CA ALA A 37 0.69 -8.31 -2.85
C ALA A 37 1.24 -9.25 -3.92
N VAL A 38 0.39 -10.09 -4.53
CA VAL A 38 0.83 -11.03 -5.58
C VAL A 38 1.10 -10.35 -6.92
N VAL A 39 0.55 -9.16 -7.16
CA VAL A 39 0.97 -8.33 -8.30
C VAL A 39 2.33 -7.74 -8.02
N MET A 40 2.53 -7.10 -6.85
CA MET A 40 3.82 -6.53 -6.43
C MET A 40 4.96 -7.54 -6.48
N ALA A 41 4.72 -8.79 -6.07
CA ALA A 41 5.72 -9.85 -6.03
C ALA A 41 6.35 -10.18 -7.40
N LYS A 42 5.72 -9.75 -8.50
CA LYS A 42 6.25 -9.91 -9.86
C LYS A 42 7.17 -8.78 -10.30
N TYR A 43 7.20 -7.69 -9.55
CA TYR A 43 7.93 -6.46 -9.90
C TYR A 43 9.04 -6.11 -8.91
N PHE A 44 8.95 -6.61 -7.68
CA PHE A 44 9.88 -6.29 -6.60
C PHE A 44 10.61 -7.54 -6.10
N ASN A 45 11.89 -7.35 -5.73
CA ASN A 45 12.72 -8.44 -5.21
C ASN A 45 12.21 -8.95 -3.87
N ARG A 46 11.62 -8.08 -3.05
CA ARG A 46 11.00 -8.39 -1.76
C ARG A 46 9.72 -7.59 -1.55
N VAL A 47 8.68 -8.24 -1.07
CA VAL A 47 7.43 -7.62 -0.67
C VAL A 47 7.16 -7.91 0.80
N VAL A 48 6.87 -6.87 1.57
CA VAL A 48 6.41 -7.00 2.96
C VAL A 48 5.00 -6.41 3.04
N THR A 49 4.05 -7.21 3.49
CA THR A 49 2.66 -6.76 3.64
C THR A 49 2.33 -6.51 5.10
N ILE A 50 1.55 -5.49 5.35
CA ILE A 50 1.14 -5.05 6.68
C ILE A 50 -0.38 -5.08 6.77
N ASP A 51 -0.91 -5.90 7.67
CA ASP A 51 -2.34 -5.90 7.98
C ASP A 51 -2.55 -6.52 9.37
N PRO A 52 -3.28 -5.88 10.28
CA PRO A 52 -3.63 -6.47 11.56
C PRO A 52 -4.80 -7.45 11.46
N TRP A 53 -5.53 -7.47 10.33
CA TRP A 53 -6.80 -8.17 10.12
C TRP A 53 -7.80 -7.94 11.25
N LEU A 54 -7.97 -6.66 11.61
CA LEU A 54 -8.97 -6.21 12.58
C LEU A 54 -10.15 -5.58 11.85
N ASN A 55 -11.35 -5.80 12.37
CA ASN A 55 -12.58 -5.18 11.87
C ASN A 55 -13.04 -4.01 12.75
N GLY A 56 -14.04 -3.27 12.28
CA GLY A 56 -14.69 -2.20 13.06
C GLY A 56 -13.90 -0.90 13.17
N TYR A 57 -12.87 -0.70 12.36
CA TYR A 57 -12.07 0.54 12.36
C TYR A 57 -12.77 1.71 11.66
N ASP A 58 -13.58 1.42 10.64
CA ASP A 58 -14.42 2.40 9.95
C ASP A 58 -15.78 1.80 9.60
N LYS A 59 -16.88 2.41 10.08
CA LYS A 59 -18.25 1.95 9.84
C LYS A 59 -18.70 2.14 8.39
N ASP A 60 -18.08 3.06 7.66
CA ASP A 60 -18.44 3.44 6.29
C ASP A 60 -17.58 2.67 5.26
N ASP A 61 -16.57 1.91 5.71
CA ASP A 61 -15.76 1.04 4.87
C ASP A 61 -16.28 -0.40 4.90
N HIS A 62 -16.63 -0.95 3.73
CA HIS A 62 -17.08 -2.34 3.61
C HIS A 62 -16.03 -3.36 4.05
N ALA A 63 -14.75 -3.09 3.85
CA ALA A 63 -13.66 -3.95 4.29
C ALA A 63 -13.65 -4.10 5.80
N SER A 64 -13.95 -3.00 6.53
CA SER A 64 -14.02 -2.97 8.01
C SER A 64 -15.08 -3.91 8.61
N SER A 65 -16.09 -4.32 7.84
CA SER A 65 -17.16 -5.23 8.27
C SER A 65 -16.95 -6.70 7.85
N ALA A 66 -15.87 -7.02 7.16
CA ALA A 66 -15.58 -8.36 6.67
C ALA A 66 -15.24 -9.33 7.80
N ASP A 67 -15.42 -10.64 7.56
CA ASP A 67 -14.85 -11.68 8.40
C ASP A 67 -13.33 -11.71 8.20
N MET A 68 -12.60 -11.01 9.06
CA MET A 68 -11.15 -10.85 8.95
C MET A 68 -10.38 -12.15 9.12
N ALA A 69 -10.93 -13.15 9.82
CA ALA A 69 -10.30 -14.47 9.91
C ALA A 69 -10.34 -15.19 8.55
N GLU A 70 -11.46 -15.09 7.84
CA GLU A 70 -11.59 -15.66 6.49
C GLU A 70 -10.76 -14.85 5.46
N VAL A 71 -10.64 -13.53 5.64
CA VAL A 71 -9.79 -12.67 4.79
C VAL A 71 -8.31 -13.04 4.97
N GLU A 72 -7.82 -13.15 6.21
CA GLU A 72 -6.45 -13.57 6.52
C GLU A 72 -6.15 -14.96 5.95
N LYS A 73 -7.07 -15.91 6.08
CA LYS A 73 -6.93 -17.24 5.49
C LYS A 73 -6.76 -17.16 3.96
N LYS A 74 -7.59 -16.38 3.27
CA LYS A 74 -7.46 -16.16 1.82
C LYS A 74 -6.14 -15.51 1.45
N TYR A 75 -5.65 -14.58 2.28
CA TYR A 75 -4.33 -13.98 2.10
C TYR A 75 -3.24 -15.06 2.14
N LEU A 76 -3.22 -15.89 3.19
CA LEU A 76 -2.22 -16.95 3.36
C LEU A 76 -2.23 -17.95 2.20
N GLU A 77 -3.42 -18.41 1.79
CA GLU A 77 -3.58 -19.32 0.64
C GLU A 77 -3.08 -18.69 -0.68
N ARG A 78 -3.34 -17.38 -0.88
CA ARG A 78 -2.96 -16.67 -2.10
C ARG A 78 -1.47 -16.39 -2.18
N THR A 79 -0.84 -16.08 -1.07
CA THR A 79 0.58 -15.70 -1.02
C THR A 79 1.53 -16.88 -0.84
N GLU A 80 1.04 -18.04 -0.41
CA GLU A 80 1.83 -19.27 -0.19
C GLU A 80 2.79 -19.62 -1.36
N PRO A 81 2.40 -19.48 -2.65
CA PRO A 81 3.32 -19.79 -3.75
C PRO A 81 4.46 -18.80 -3.95
N PHE A 82 4.47 -17.66 -3.25
CA PHE A 82 5.43 -16.57 -3.46
C PHE A 82 6.49 -16.56 -2.37
N THR A 83 7.73 -16.90 -2.71
CA THR A 83 8.85 -16.96 -1.75
C THR A 83 9.40 -15.59 -1.36
N ASN A 84 9.05 -14.54 -2.13
CA ASN A 84 9.48 -13.16 -1.89
C ASN A 84 8.45 -12.29 -1.16
N ILE A 85 7.31 -12.87 -0.73
CA ILE A 85 6.31 -12.20 0.11
C ILE A 85 6.51 -12.62 1.57
N SER A 86 6.50 -11.65 2.47
CA SER A 86 6.40 -11.85 3.91
C SER A 86 5.35 -10.91 4.49
N HIS A 87 4.76 -11.22 5.66
CA HIS A 87 3.77 -10.37 6.29
C HIS A 87 4.12 -10.01 7.74
N ILE A 88 3.63 -8.87 8.17
CA ILE A 88 3.68 -8.37 9.55
C ILE A 88 2.24 -8.12 10.00
N LYS A 89 1.77 -8.92 10.96
CA LYS A 89 0.42 -8.79 11.52
C LYS A 89 0.38 -7.75 12.64
N LEU A 90 0.49 -6.49 12.26
CA LEU A 90 0.47 -5.34 13.18
C LEU A 90 -0.30 -4.17 12.55
N PRO A 91 -0.82 -3.24 13.37
CA PRO A 91 -1.27 -1.94 12.89
C PRO A 91 -0.13 -1.19 12.17
N SER A 92 -0.51 -0.39 11.16
CA SER A 92 0.40 0.32 10.26
C SER A 92 1.52 1.07 10.99
N ILE A 93 1.15 1.94 11.94
CA ILE A 93 2.11 2.80 12.67
C ILE A 93 3.09 1.97 13.52
N GLU A 94 2.64 0.85 14.08
CA GLU A 94 3.52 -0.03 14.86
C GLU A 94 4.48 -0.80 13.95
N ALA A 95 3.98 -1.26 12.82
CA ALA A 95 4.78 -1.95 11.82
C ALA A 95 5.88 -1.06 11.24
N SER A 96 5.59 0.24 11.00
CA SER A 96 6.56 1.18 10.44
C SER A 96 7.83 1.34 11.29
N LYS A 97 7.74 1.11 12.60
CA LYS A 97 8.88 1.17 13.54
C LYS A 97 9.89 0.04 13.34
N GLN A 98 9.53 -1.00 12.59
CA GLN A 98 10.43 -2.12 12.28
C GLN A 98 11.33 -1.86 11.07
N PHE A 99 11.18 -0.70 10.42
CA PHE A 99 11.97 -0.33 9.24
C PHE A 99 12.85 0.88 9.54
N ASP A 100 14.07 0.83 9.05
CA ASP A 100 14.98 1.97 9.10
C ASP A 100 14.54 3.05 8.11
N ASP A 101 14.86 4.31 8.41
CA ASP A 101 14.61 5.41 7.49
C ASP A 101 15.42 5.22 6.19
N GLY A 102 14.76 5.48 5.05
CA GLY A 102 15.38 5.35 3.73
C GLY A 102 15.70 3.90 3.30
N SER A 103 15.05 2.89 3.90
CA SER A 103 15.33 1.47 3.62
C SER A 103 14.38 0.82 2.60
N ILE A 104 13.30 1.50 2.20
CA ILE A 104 12.23 0.94 1.36
C ILE A 104 12.23 1.63 0.00
N ASP A 105 12.11 0.87 -1.08
CA ASP A 105 12.02 1.39 -2.44
C ASP A 105 10.63 1.93 -2.77
N LEU A 106 9.58 1.20 -2.39
CA LEU A 106 8.19 1.60 -2.60
C LEU A 106 7.33 1.26 -1.38
N VAL A 107 6.54 2.23 -0.90
CA VAL A 107 5.44 1.99 0.05
C VAL A 107 4.11 2.25 -0.65
N TYR A 108 3.16 1.33 -0.51
CA TYR A 108 1.80 1.44 -1.06
C TYR A 108 0.79 1.46 0.09
N LEU A 109 0.04 2.57 0.23
CA LEU A 109 -0.94 2.81 1.28
C LEU A 109 -2.36 2.49 0.77
N ASP A 110 -2.99 1.47 1.34
CA ASP A 110 -4.35 1.01 0.97
C ASP A 110 -5.09 0.50 2.23
N GLY A 111 -4.89 1.18 3.35
CA GLY A 111 -5.45 0.82 4.65
C GLY A 111 -6.69 1.64 5.01
N ASP A 112 -6.67 2.35 6.11
CA ASP A 112 -7.76 3.19 6.60
C ASP A 112 -7.83 4.51 5.80
N HIS A 113 -8.93 4.74 5.08
CA HIS A 113 -9.12 5.88 4.18
C HIS A 113 -9.58 7.16 4.87
N ARG A 114 -9.76 7.19 6.21
CA ARG A 114 -10.04 8.42 6.95
C ARG A 114 -8.86 9.38 6.87
N THR A 115 -9.13 10.68 6.75
CA THR A 115 -8.07 11.69 6.55
C THR A 115 -6.97 11.61 7.60
N GLU A 116 -7.34 11.50 8.88
CA GLU A 116 -6.41 11.45 10.00
C GLU A 116 -5.54 10.18 9.97
N ALA A 117 -6.12 9.05 9.59
CA ALA A 117 -5.41 7.78 9.48
C ALA A 117 -4.41 7.81 8.30
N MET A 118 -4.85 8.29 7.13
CA MET A 118 -3.99 8.44 5.96
C MET A 118 -2.85 9.44 6.22
N VAL A 119 -3.14 10.54 6.93
CA VAL A 119 -2.09 11.51 7.34
C VAL A 119 -1.07 10.83 8.26
N ALA A 120 -1.51 10.05 9.24
CA ALA A 120 -0.63 9.33 10.16
C ALA A 120 0.23 8.29 9.41
N ASP A 121 -0.37 7.57 8.45
CA ASP A 121 0.36 6.62 7.60
C ASP A 121 1.41 7.32 6.74
N ILE A 122 1.07 8.42 6.08
CA ILE A 122 2.05 9.22 5.31
C ILE A 122 3.20 9.67 6.20
N ASP A 123 2.91 10.21 7.38
CA ASP A 123 3.93 10.70 8.31
C ASP A 123 4.85 9.57 8.83
N ALA A 124 4.30 8.37 9.03
CA ALA A 124 5.07 7.22 9.51
C ALA A 124 5.89 6.54 8.40
N TRP A 125 5.34 6.43 7.18
CA TRP A 125 5.96 5.65 6.11
C TRP A 125 6.81 6.47 5.15
N LYS A 126 6.51 7.75 4.93
CA LYS A 126 7.32 8.63 4.07
C LYS A 126 8.82 8.65 4.44
N PRO A 127 9.23 8.75 5.74
CA PRO A 127 10.64 8.69 6.11
C PRO A 127 11.31 7.34 5.79
N LYS A 128 10.52 6.26 5.69
CA LYS A 128 11.03 4.91 5.40
C LYS A 128 11.37 4.71 3.93
N VAL A 129 10.76 5.50 3.05
CA VAL A 129 11.07 5.48 1.62
C VAL A 129 12.43 6.13 1.38
N ARG A 130 13.30 5.45 0.62
CA ARG A 130 14.60 6.02 0.26
C ARG A 130 14.48 7.23 -0.67
N PRO A 131 15.49 8.13 -0.72
CA PRO A 131 15.53 9.16 -1.74
C PRO A 131 15.45 8.57 -3.16
N GLY A 132 14.56 9.09 -3.98
CA GLY A 132 14.25 8.56 -5.32
C GLY A 132 13.35 7.32 -5.32
N GLY A 133 12.92 6.84 -4.16
CA GLY A 133 11.88 5.82 -4.03
C GLY A 133 10.48 6.40 -4.19
N ILE A 134 9.45 5.59 -4.06
CA ILE A 134 8.06 5.96 -4.31
C ILE A 134 7.21 5.76 -3.05
N LEU A 135 6.48 6.79 -2.64
CA LEU A 135 5.29 6.65 -1.81
C LEU A 135 4.07 6.62 -2.72
N ALA A 136 3.29 5.57 -2.65
CA ALA A 136 2.11 5.32 -3.47
C ALA A 136 0.90 4.95 -2.61
N GLY A 137 -0.26 4.85 -3.22
CA GLY A 137 -1.47 4.35 -2.56
C GLY A 137 -2.64 4.30 -3.50
N HIS A 138 -3.81 3.98 -2.95
CA HIS A 138 -5.07 3.88 -3.67
C HIS A 138 -6.03 5.04 -3.35
N ASP A 139 -7.16 5.10 -4.03
CA ASP A 139 -8.33 5.91 -3.68
C ASP A 139 -8.10 7.44 -3.63
N ILE A 140 -7.23 8.00 -4.51
CA ILE A 140 -7.03 9.45 -4.60
C ILE A 140 -8.32 10.22 -4.96
N ASN A 141 -9.30 9.54 -5.53
CA ASN A 141 -10.63 10.06 -5.85
C ASN A 141 -11.55 10.20 -4.61
N ILE A 142 -11.20 9.57 -3.48
CA ILE A 142 -11.91 9.75 -2.21
C ILE A 142 -11.45 11.06 -1.56
N GLU A 143 -12.41 11.90 -1.15
CA GLU A 143 -12.12 13.23 -0.60
C GLU A 143 -11.18 13.20 0.61
N SER A 144 -11.32 12.22 1.50
CA SER A 144 -10.48 12.06 2.68
C SER A 144 -9.03 11.79 2.32
N VAL A 145 -8.77 10.88 1.36
CA VAL A 145 -7.42 10.57 0.85
C VAL A 145 -6.82 11.78 0.14
N HIS A 146 -7.60 12.43 -0.73
CA HIS A 146 -7.17 13.64 -1.43
C HIS A 146 -6.79 14.77 -0.46
N ASN A 147 -7.56 14.96 0.61
CA ASN A 147 -7.27 15.96 1.64
C ASN A 147 -5.99 15.63 2.43
N ALA A 148 -5.73 14.36 2.76
CA ALA A 148 -4.50 13.94 3.40
C ALA A 148 -3.28 14.24 2.52
N LEU A 149 -3.35 13.89 1.22
CA LEU A 149 -2.29 14.19 0.27
C LEU A 149 -2.03 15.69 0.12
N LYS A 150 -3.06 16.51 0.04
CA LYS A 150 -2.92 17.98 0.03
C LYS A 150 -2.20 18.51 1.26
N GLN A 151 -2.49 17.97 2.44
CA GLN A 151 -1.84 18.42 3.69
C GLN A 151 -0.35 18.11 3.71
N ARG A 152 0.10 17.02 3.06
CA ARG A 152 1.49 16.52 3.16
C ARG A 152 2.34 16.77 1.93
N PHE A 153 1.70 16.99 0.77
CA PHE A 153 2.37 17.11 -0.53
C PHE A 153 1.91 18.33 -1.33
N MET A 154 1.61 19.44 -0.66
CA MET A 154 1.20 20.68 -1.34
C MET A 154 2.24 21.11 -2.40
N GLY A 155 1.78 21.25 -3.64
CA GLY A 155 2.63 21.62 -4.78
C GLY A 155 3.43 20.47 -5.42
N VAL A 156 3.31 19.24 -4.92
CA VAL A 156 3.89 18.06 -5.55
C VAL A 156 2.89 17.45 -6.53
N VAL A 157 3.36 17.08 -7.72
CA VAL A 157 2.53 16.41 -8.72
C VAL A 157 2.65 14.89 -8.52
N ALA A 158 1.52 14.24 -8.23
CA ALA A 158 1.44 12.79 -8.19
C ALA A 158 1.23 12.22 -9.60
N GLN A 159 1.85 11.08 -9.90
CA GLN A 159 1.44 10.23 -11.01
C GLN A 159 0.13 9.52 -10.61
N ILE A 160 -0.91 9.59 -11.46
CA ILE A 160 -2.21 9.00 -11.20
C ILE A 160 -2.48 7.90 -12.23
N PHE A 161 -3.06 6.79 -11.77
CA PHE A 161 -3.41 5.62 -12.57
C PHE A 161 -4.94 5.45 -12.68
N THR A 162 -5.38 4.64 -13.63
CA THR A 162 -6.80 4.53 -14.03
C THR A 162 -7.72 3.95 -12.95
N ASP A 163 -7.16 3.23 -11.97
CA ASP A 163 -7.88 2.67 -10.82
C ASP A 163 -7.92 3.60 -9.59
N SER A 164 -7.54 4.86 -9.75
CA SER A 164 -7.33 5.81 -8.67
C SER A 164 -6.10 5.55 -7.78
N SER A 165 -5.20 4.67 -8.17
CA SER A 165 -3.87 4.59 -7.55
C SER A 165 -3.05 5.85 -7.87
N TRP A 166 -2.16 6.23 -6.96
CA TRP A 166 -1.29 7.38 -7.09
C TRP A 166 0.14 7.02 -6.66
N GLY A 167 1.13 7.77 -7.14
CA GLY A 167 2.52 7.63 -6.75
C GLY A 167 3.26 8.96 -6.76
N ILE A 168 4.13 9.17 -5.76
CA ILE A 168 4.96 10.36 -5.56
C ILE A 168 6.41 9.90 -5.35
N ILE A 169 7.34 10.44 -6.11
CA ILE A 169 8.78 10.23 -5.90
C ILE A 169 9.24 11.07 -4.70
N ILE A 170 9.96 10.45 -3.75
CA ILE A 170 10.43 11.04 -2.48
C ILE A 170 11.88 11.53 -2.62
#